data_bd6b2dfff43eed62010d73895104c31b
#
_entry.id   bd6b2dfff43eed62010d73895104c31b
#
_cell.length_a   1.000
_cell.length_b   1.000
_cell.length_c   1.000
_cell.angle_alpha   90.00
_cell.angle_beta   90.00
_cell.angle_gamma   90.00
#
_symmetry.space_group_name_H-M   'P 1'
#
loop_
_entity.id
_entity.type
_entity.pdbx_description
1 polymer ?
#
loop_
_entity_poly.entity_id
_entity_poly.type
_entity_poly.pdbx_seq_one_letter_code
_entity_poly.pdbx_strand_id
1 'polypeptide(L)'
;MESQLGRRVQPEELSVSDDCTSLAEYLEKFSLPGQCIMDEKGLEAAGYDVLRTMSQENVRYAEIRFAPLLSETSGMNCRAVIEAVLKGLERGRADFGTEFGVITCAMRHHSQEDNSRMIKTAREYLGYGVCAADLAGAEAAYPMAQFMELFQNTRKLEMPFTLHAGECGSVQNIVDAVKAGAGRIGHGIAMRGHYNIQKELADRGIGIEMCPISNLQTKAVNSPSEYPIREFLNTGLKVSINTD
;
A
#
# COMPACT_ATOMS: atom_id res chain seq x y z
N MET A 1 9.16 18.23 2.21
CA MET A 1 10.05 17.57 3.21
C MET A 1 11.10 18.54 3.76
N GLU A 2 12.06 19.05 3.00
CA GLU A 2 13.15 19.93 3.51
C GLU A 2 12.65 21.18 4.24
N SER A 3 11.60 21.84 3.73
CA SER A 3 11.00 23.00 4.39
C SER A 3 10.38 22.71 5.76
N GLN A 4 9.90 21.48 5.98
CA GLN A 4 9.35 21.03 7.26
C GLN A 4 10.44 20.62 8.25
N LEU A 5 11.50 19.99 7.74
CA LEU A 5 12.63 19.53 8.55
C LEU A 5 13.61 20.67 8.88
N GLY A 6 13.53 21.80 8.18
CA GLY A 6 14.46 22.94 8.32
C GLY A 6 15.89 22.62 7.89
N ARG A 7 16.11 21.54 7.13
CA ARG A 7 17.42 21.11 6.64
C ARG A 7 17.31 20.41 5.28
N ARG A 8 18.43 20.29 4.60
CA ARG A 8 18.52 19.44 3.40
C ARG A 8 18.44 17.95 3.78
N VAL A 9 17.86 17.17 2.88
CA VAL A 9 17.76 15.72 2.98
C VAL A 9 18.63 15.12 1.88
N GLN A 10 19.51 14.20 2.25
CA GLN A 10 20.35 13.49 1.28
C GLN A 10 19.58 12.29 0.71
N PRO A 11 19.78 11.94 -0.57
CA PRO A 11 19.10 10.79 -1.18
C PRO A 11 19.27 9.48 -0.39
N GLU A 12 20.44 9.27 0.21
CA GLU A 12 20.77 8.07 0.98
C GLU A 12 19.95 7.95 2.28
N GLU A 13 19.39 9.06 2.78
CA GLU A 13 18.47 9.04 3.92
C GLU A 13 17.08 8.47 3.55
N LEU A 14 16.72 8.50 2.27
CA LEU A 14 15.42 8.10 1.73
C LEU A 14 15.46 6.79 0.95
N SER A 15 16.63 6.25 0.68
CA SER A 15 16.81 5.02 -0.08
C SER A 15 17.61 4.00 0.73
N VAL A 16 17.34 2.73 0.50
CA VAL A 16 18.19 1.65 1.01
C VAL A 16 19.42 1.49 0.14
N SER A 17 20.52 1.03 0.75
CA SER A 17 21.70 0.63 0.01
C SER A 17 21.49 -0.71 -0.72
N ASP A 18 22.39 -1.03 -1.64
CA ASP A 18 22.40 -2.34 -2.33
C ASP A 18 22.62 -3.51 -1.34
N ASP A 19 23.13 -3.21 -0.14
CA ASP A 19 23.36 -4.18 0.94
C ASP A 19 22.12 -4.44 1.81
N CYS A 20 20.98 -3.80 1.54
CA CYS A 20 19.73 -4.05 2.24
C CYS A 20 19.37 -5.54 2.18
N THR A 21 19.07 -6.13 3.35
CA THR A 21 18.91 -7.59 3.50
C THR A 21 17.48 -8.03 3.83
N SER A 22 16.60 -7.10 4.19
CA SER A 22 15.27 -7.45 4.68
C SER A 22 14.24 -6.33 4.51
N LEU A 23 12.97 -6.71 4.49
CA LEU A 23 11.85 -5.77 4.56
C LEU A 23 11.93 -4.88 5.82
N ALA A 24 12.38 -5.41 6.95
CA ALA A 24 12.49 -4.63 8.20
C ALA A 24 13.46 -3.45 8.04
N GLU A 25 14.63 -3.69 7.45
CA GLU A 25 15.63 -2.64 7.15
C GLU A 25 15.09 -1.62 6.13
N TYR A 26 14.37 -2.10 5.10
CA TYR A 26 13.70 -1.25 4.12
C TYR A 26 12.70 -0.29 4.80
N LEU A 27 11.87 -0.80 5.71
CA LEU A 27 10.86 -0.01 6.41
C LEU A 27 11.43 1.10 7.31
N GLU A 28 12.67 1.00 7.77
CA GLU A 28 13.33 2.06 8.56
C GLU A 28 13.44 3.38 7.79
N LYS A 29 13.54 3.33 6.45
CA LYS A 29 13.63 4.52 5.59
C LYS A 29 12.35 5.36 5.57
N PHE A 30 11.23 4.82 5.97
CA PHE A 30 9.97 5.54 6.09
C PHE A 30 9.90 6.46 7.33
N SER A 31 10.82 6.31 8.28
CA SER A 31 10.81 7.10 9.53
C SER A 31 11.01 8.60 9.27
N LEU A 32 11.88 8.97 8.34
CA LEU A 32 12.14 10.37 8.00
C LEU A 32 10.99 11.02 7.23
N PRO A 33 10.47 10.44 6.14
CA PRO A 33 9.24 10.92 5.50
C PRO A 33 8.06 11.01 6.47
N GLY A 34 7.92 10.03 7.36
CA GLY A 34 6.88 10.00 8.40
C GLY A 34 6.85 11.25 9.26
N GLN A 35 8.02 11.80 9.64
CA GLN A 35 8.09 13.05 10.41
C GLN A 35 7.49 14.25 9.69
N CYS A 36 7.43 14.24 8.36
CA CYS A 36 6.93 15.33 7.54
C CYS A 36 5.40 15.31 7.36
N ILE A 37 4.74 14.24 7.77
CA ILE A 37 3.29 14.02 7.63
C ILE A 37 2.59 13.87 8.98
N MET A 38 3.12 14.54 10.01
CA MET A 38 2.57 14.55 11.37
C MET A 38 1.67 15.75 11.66
N ASP A 39 1.35 16.56 10.65
CA ASP A 39 0.38 17.65 10.71
C ASP A 39 -0.42 17.77 9.41
N GLU A 40 -1.53 18.50 9.45
CA GLU A 40 -2.43 18.68 8.31
C GLU A 40 -1.73 19.30 7.09
N LYS A 41 -0.79 20.22 7.31
CA LYS A 41 -0.07 20.90 6.21
C LYS A 41 0.87 19.96 5.50
N GLY A 42 1.56 19.08 6.25
CA GLY A 42 2.44 18.07 5.70
C GLY A 42 1.68 17.02 4.90
N LEU A 43 0.56 16.56 5.41
CA LEU A 43 -0.32 15.61 4.72
C LEU A 43 -0.93 16.21 3.46
N GLU A 44 -1.44 17.45 3.51
CA GLU A 44 -1.95 18.18 2.34
C GLU A 44 -0.84 18.36 1.29
N ALA A 45 0.35 18.76 1.71
CA ALA A 45 1.49 18.95 0.81
C ALA A 45 1.91 17.62 0.16
N ALA A 46 1.94 16.53 0.92
CA ALA A 46 2.28 15.20 0.40
C ALA A 46 1.27 14.73 -0.66
N GLY A 47 -0.03 14.86 -0.37
CA GLY A 47 -1.09 14.52 -1.34
C GLY A 47 -0.99 15.35 -2.63
N TYR A 48 -0.73 16.65 -2.51
CA TYR A 48 -0.55 17.52 -3.67
C TYR A 48 0.69 17.15 -4.50
N ASP A 49 1.83 16.96 -3.83
CA ASP A 49 3.11 16.68 -4.50
C ASP A 49 3.14 15.34 -5.22
N VAL A 50 2.47 14.31 -4.68
CA VAL A 50 2.42 13.00 -5.36
C VAL A 50 1.70 13.10 -6.70
N LEU A 51 0.56 13.80 -6.79
CA LEU A 51 -0.13 14.00 -8.06
C LEU A 51 0.64 14.91 -9.02
N ARG A 52 1.34 15.92 -8.50
CA ARG A 52 2.25 16.73 -9.31
C ARG A 52 3.31 15.88 -10.00
N THR A 53 3.97 15.00 -9.24
CA THR A 53 5.01 14.11 -9.76
C THR A 53 4.43 13.14 -10.80
N MET A 54 3.30 12.51 -10.49
CA MET A 54 2.65 11.57 -11.40
C MET A 54 2.18 12.23 -12.70
N SER A 55 1.70 13.47 -12.65
CA SER A 55 1.31 14.23 -13.84
C SER A 55 2.48 14.48 -14.80
N GLN A 56 3.69 14.71 -14.25
CA GLN A 56 4.92 14.86 -15.03
C GLN A 56 5.33 13.58 -15.77
N GLU A 57 4.91 12.42 -15.25
CA GLU A 57 5.09 11.11 -15.86
C GLU A 57 3.90 10.69 -16.76
N ASN A 58 2.98 11.62 -17.05
CA ASN A 58 1.77 11.40 -17.84
C ASN A 58 0.79 10.38 -17.24
N VAL A 59 0.82 10.15 -15.94
CA VAL A 59 -0.16 9.32 -15.25
C VAL A 59 -1.51 10.05 -15.25
N ARG A 60 -2.59 9.36 -15.64
CA ARG A 60 -3.95 9.90 -15.73
C ARG A 60 -4.83 9.52 -14.55
N TYR A 61 -4.53 8.41 -13.91
CA TYR A 61 -5.21 7.93 -12.71
C TYR A 61 -4.21 7.20 -11.82
N ALA A 62 -4.25 7.45 -10.52
CA ALA A 62 -3.40 6.80 -9.54
C ALA A 62 -4.19 6.42 -8.28
N GLU A 63 -3.89 5.27 -7.71
CA GLU A 63 -4.37 4.91 -6.38
C GLU A 63 -3.25 5.14 -5.36
N ILE A 64 -3.44 6.15 -4.51
CA ILE A 64 -2.46 6.58 -3.52
C ILE A 64 -2.71 5.84 -2.22
N ARG A 65 -1.68 5.17 -1.73
CA ARG A 65 -1.74 4.29 -0.56
C ARG A 65 -1.01 4.89 0.64
N PHE A 66 -1.65 4.91 1.81
CA PHE A 66 -1.02 5.36 3.04
C PHE A 66 -1.71 4.78 4.29
N ALA A 67 -1.03 4.81 5.45
CA ALA A 67 -1.53 4.30 6.71
C ALA A 67 -1.95 5.47 7.63
N PRO A 68 -3.24 5.82 7.73
CA PRO A 68 -3.69 7.00 8.47
C PRO A 68 -3.28 7.05 9.94
N LEU A 69 -3.28 5.90 10.61
CA LEU A 69 -2.93 5.83 12.04
C LEU A 69 -1.47 6.16 12.35
N LEU A 70 -0.57 6.06 11.38
CA LEU A 70 0.84 6.44 11.56
C LEU A 70 1.03 7.95 11.67
N SER A 71 0.05 8.74 11.21
CA SER A 71 0.06 10.22 11.30
C SER A 71 -0.88 10.75 12.38
N GLU A 72 -1.56 9.89 13.16
CA GLU A 72 -2.38 10.33 14.30
C GLU A 72 -1.52 10.96 15.38
N THR A 73 -2.01 12.06 15.95
CA THR A 73 -1.43 12.75 17.10
C THR A 73 -2.53 13.15 18.09
N SER A 74 -2.16 13.69 19.25
CA SER A 74 -3.14 14.20 20.21
C SER A 74 -4.02 15.35 19.67
N GLY A 75 -3.57 16.03 18.61
CA GLY A 75 -4.29 17.13 17.94
C GLY A 75 -4.93 16.76 16.61
N MET A 76 -4.65 15.58 16.08
CA MET A 76 -5.10 15.19 14.73
C MET A 76 -5.49 13.69 14.73
N ASN A 77 -6.80 13.43 14.72
CA ASN A 77 -7.33 12.06 14.70
C ASN A 77 -7.34 11.48 13.27
N CYS A 78 -7.64 10.18 13.15
CA CYS A 78 -7.68 9.45 11.88
C CYS A 78 -8.54 10.16 10.80
N ARG A 79 -9.67 10.75 11.18
CA ARG A 79 -10.54 11.51 10.27
C ARG A 79 -9.81 12.71 9.70
N ALA A 80 -9.22 13.55 10.56
CA ALA A 80 -8.48 14.73 10.15
C ALA A 80 -7.27 14.39 9.25
N VAL A 81 -6.60 13.26 9.54
CA VAL A 81 -5.52 12.73 8.69
C VAL A 81 -6.02 12.40 7.28
N ILE A 82 -7.13 11.67 7.16
CA ILE A 82 -7.71 11.32 5.86
C ILE A 82 -8.15 12.58 5.11
N GLU A 83 -8.83 13.51 5.78
CA GLU A 83 -9.31 14.76 5.18
C GLU A 83 -8.15 15.64 4.67
N ALA A 84 -7.05 15.72 5.42
CA ALA A 84 -5.87 16.49 5.01
C ALA A 84 -5.23 15.92 3.72
N VAL A 85 -5.09 14.60 3.62
CA VAL A 85 -4.59 13.94 2.41
C VAL A 85 -5.54 14.17 1.24
N LEU A 86 -6.85 13.95 1.42
CA LEU A 86 -7.85 14.17 0.38
C LEU A 86 -7.84 15.62 -0.13
N LYS A 87 -7.70 16.59 0.77
CA LYS A 87 -7.60 18.02 0.41
C LYS A 87 -6.39 18.30 -0.49
N GLY A 88 -5.24 17.71 -0.19
CA GLY A 88 -4.04 17.83 -1.01
C GLY A 88 -4.22 17.20 -2.40
N LEU A 89 -4.78 16.00 -2.43
CA LEU A 89 -5.07 15.29 -3.69
C LEU A 89 -6.11 16.02 -4.55
N GLU A 90 -7.17 16.57 -3.98
CA GLU A 90 -8.17 17.35 -4.70
C GLU A 90 -7.57 18.61 -5.34
N ARG A 91 -6.68 19.32 -4.63
CA ARG A 91 -5.93 20.43 -5.21
C ARG A 91 -5.03 19.98 -6.35
N GLY A 92 -4.29 18.89 -6.14
CA GLY A 92 -3.42 18.31 -7.18
C GLY A 92 -4.23 17.89 -8.41
N ARG A 93 -5.39 17.26 -8.23
CA ARG A 93 -6.31 16.90 -9.32
C ARG A 93 -6.75 18.14 -10.11
N ALA A 94 -7.14 19.21 -9.42
CA ALA A 94 -7.57 20.43 -10.06
C ALA A 94 -6.46 21.11 -10.88
N ASP A 95 -5.22 21.09 -10.36
CA ASP A 95 -4.09 21.77 -11.00
C ASP A 95 -3.44 20.94 -12.13
N PHE A 96 -3.43 19.61 -12.02
CA PHE A 96 -2.67 18.73 -12.92
C PHE A 96 -3.52 17.80 -13.77
N GLY A 97 -4.81 17.61 -13.46
CA GLY A 97 -5.73 16.76 -14.22
C GLY A 97 -5.47 15.26 -14.06
N THR A 98 -4.71 14.85 -13.04
CA THR A 98 -4.54 13.43 -12.68
C THR A 98 -5.64 13.04 -11.70
N GLU A 99 -6.49 12.08 -12.08
CA GLU A 99 -7.51 11.50 -11.21
C GLU A 99 -6.88 10.57 -10.16
N PHE A 100 -7.56 10.41 -9.02
CA PHE A 100 -7.03 9.60 -7.94
C PHE A 100 -8.09 8.77 -7.22
N GLY A 101 -7.61 7.71 -6.55
CA GLY A 101 -8.28 7.02 -5.45
C GLY A 101 -7.33 6.90 -4.28
N VAL A 102 -7.85 6.82 -3.07
CA VAL A 102 -7.06 6.60 -1.86
C VAL A 102 -7.31 5.20 -1.32
N ILE A 103 -6.23 4.48 -1.04
CA ILE A 103 -6.24 3.20 -0.33
C ILE A 103 -5.70 3.44 1.08
N THR A 104 -6.51 3.17 2.11
CA THR A 104 -6.11 3.33 3.51
C THR A 104 -5.60 2.02 4.10
N CYS A 105 -4.37 2.00 4.62
CA CYS A 105 -3.74 0.79 5.13
C CYS A 105 -4.01 0.60 6.63
N ALA A 106 -4.58 -0.54 6.98
CA ALA A 106 -4.41 -1.15 8.29
C ALA A 106 -2.97 -1.66 8.43
N MET A 107 -2.43 -1.61 9.64
CA MET A 107 -1.04 -2.01 9.87
C MET A 107 -0.98 -3.30 10.69
N ARG A 108 -0.16 -4.24 10.27
CA ARG A 108 -0.05 -5.57 10.90
C ARG A 108 0.40 -5.53 12.36
N HIS A 109 1.13 -4.48 12.77
CA HIS A 109 1.59 -4.31 14.15
C HIS A 109 0.60 -3.51 15.03
N HIS A 110 -0.50 -3.00 14.47
CA HIS A 110 -1.54 -2.32 15.23
C HIS A 110 -2.56 -3.31 15.81
N SER A 111 -3.28 -2.88 16.85
CA SER A 111 -4.36 -3.68 17.41
C SER A 111 -5.50 -3.89 16.41
N GLN A 112 -6.26 -4.96 16.60
CA GLN A 112 -7.46 -5.21 15.79
C GLN A 112 -8.49 -4.09 15.96
N GLU A 113 -8.59 -3.51 17.17
CA GLU A 113 -9.48 -2.39 17.48
C GLU A 113 -9.10 -1.13 16.69
N ASP A 114 -7.81 -0.73 16.71
CA ASP A 114 -7.32 0.43 15.96
C ASP A 114 -7.50 0.26 14.46
N ASN A 115 -7.12 -0.90 13.92
CA ASN A 115 -7.33 -1.20 12.51
C ASN A 115 -8.82 -1.16 12.13
N SER A 116 -9.71 -1.70 12.97
CA SER A 116 -11.16 -1.66 12.74
C SER A 116 -11.70 -0.23 12.80
N ARG A 117 -11.22 0.59 13.74
CA ARG A 117 -11.55 2.02 13.87
C ARG A 117 -11.14 2.79 12.61
N MET A 118 -9.91 2.59 12.14
CA MET A 118 -9.41 3.22 10.91
C MET A 118 -10.27 2.85 9.70
N ILE A 119 -10.53 1.56 9.48
CA ILE A 119 -11.34 1.09 8.34
C ILE A 119 -12.75 1.68 8.38
N LYS A 120 -13.41 1.73 9.55
CA LYS A 120 -14.74 2.33 9.72
C LYS A 120 -14.71 3.82 9.39
N THR A 121 -13.68 4.55 9.82
CA THR A 121 -13.50 5.96 9.49
C THR A 121 -13.30 6.15 7.98
N ALA A 122 -12.41 5.35 7.37
CA ALA A 122 -12.15 5.41 5.93
C ALA A 122 -13.40 5.08 5.09
N ARG A 123 -14.24 4.16 5.56
CA ARG A 123 -15.50 3.78 4.89
C ARG A 123 -16.45 4.96 4.69
N GLU A 124 -16.43 5.95 5.57
CA GLU A 124 -17.26 7.15 5.45
C GLU A 124 -16.87 8.01 4.22
N TYR A 125 -15.65 7.84 3.73
CA TYR A 125 -15.11 8.54 2.54
C TYR A 125 -15.12 7.68 1.27
N LEU A 126 -15.69 6.47 1.31
CA LEU A 126 -15.81 5.62 0.12
C LEU A 126 -16.65 6.33 -0.96
N GLY A 127 -16.05 6.52 -2.15
CA GLY A 127 -16.65 7.29 -3.23
C GLY A 127 -16.44 8.81 -3.12
N TYR A 128 -15.83 9.28 -2.03
CA TYR A 128 -15.43 10.67 -1.81
C TYR A 128 -13.90 10.80 -1.72
N GLY A 129 -13.21 10.10 -2.61
CA GLY A 129 -11.76 10.05 -2.71
C GLY A 129 -11.16 8.75 -2.19
N VAL A 130 -11.71 8.12 -1.15
CA VAL A 130 -11.29 6.77 -0.73
C VAL A 130 -11.93 5.72 -1.63
N CYS A 131 -11.13 4.74 -2.08
CA CYS A 131 -11.58 3.66 -2.97
C CYS A 131 -11.42 2.26 -2.37
N ALA A 132 -10.49 2.05 -1.44
CA ALA A 132 -10.26 0.74 -0.83
C ALA A 132 -9.54 0.84 0.54
N ALA A 133 -9.54 -0.28 1.26
CA ALA A 133 -8.65 -0.53 2.38
C ALA A 133 -7.53 -1.52 1.98
N ASP A 134 -6.50 -1.64 2.84
CA ASP A 134 -5.40 -2.57 2.68
C ASP A 134 -4.88 -3.04 4.05
N LEU A 135 -3.97 -4.02 4.04
CA LEU A 135 -3.20 -4.48 5.20
C LEU A 135 -1.72 -4.50 4.83
N ALA A 136 -0.93 -3.64 5.46
CA ALA A 136 0.50 -3.49 5.20
C ALA A 136 1.38 -3.76 6.44
N GLY A 137 2.70 -3.82 6.26
CA GLY A 137 3.69 -4.03 7.31
C GLY A 137 4.27 -5.45 7.32
N ALA A 138 5.00 -5.80 8.39
CA ALA A 138 5.85 -6.99 8.49
C ALA A 138 5.07 -8.31 8.37
N GLU A 139 4.86 -8.80 7.15
CA GLU A 139 4.07 -10.00 6.84
C GLU A 139 4.63 -11.26 7.52
N ALA A 140 5.95 -11.40 7.58
CA ALA A 140 6.59 -12.56 8.21
C ALA A 140 6.33 -12.66 9.72
N ALA A 141 6.22 -11.51 10.40
CA ALA A 141 5.93 -11.46 11.84
C ALA A 141 4.43 -11.62 12.15
N TYR A 142 3.57 -11.15 11.24
CA TYR A 142 2.13 -11.09 11.44
C TYR A 142 1.40 -11.69 10.22
N PRO A 143 1.23 -13.02 10.15
CA PRO A 143 0.62 -13.68 9.00
C PRO A 143 -0.86 -13.32 8.84
N MET A 144 -1.36 -13.45 7.60
CA MET A 144 -2.74 -13.06 7.21
C MET A 144 -3.81 -13.75 8.06
N ALA A 145 -3.56 -14.95 8.55
CA ALA A 145 -4.49 -15.71 9.40
C ALA A 145 -4.96 -14.92 10.64
N GLN A 146 -4.13 -14.02 11.17
CA GLN A 146 -4.46 -13.17 12.33
C GLN A 146 -5.51 -12.07 12.01
N PHE A 147 -5.68 -11.74 10.72
CA PHE A 147 -6.53 -10.64 10.26
C PHE A 147 -7.81 -11.09 9.57
N MET A 148 -8.09 -12.39 9.57
CA MET A 148 -9.29 -12.94 8.90
C MET A 148 -10.58 -12.32 9.39
N GLU A 149 -10.75 -12.16 10.72
CA GLU A 149 -11.92 -11.54 11.31
C GLU A 149 -12.04 -10.06 10.93
N LEU A 150 -10.93 -9.31 10.95
CA LEU A 150 -10.89 -7.90 10.55
C LEU A 150 -11.46 -7.72 9.13
N PHE A 151 -10.95 -8.52 8.16
CA PHE A 151 -11.38 -8.37 6.76
C PHE A 151 -12.73 -9.01 6.45
N GLN A 152 -13.17 -10.02 7.20
CA GLN A 152 -14.56 -10.45 7.17
C GLN A 152 -15.52 -9.35 7.62
N ASN A 153 -15.17 -8.58 8.65
CA ASN A 153 -15.95 -7.44 9.10
C ASN A 153 -15.85 -6.26 8.12
N THR A 154 -14.68 -6.01 7.52
CA THR A 154 -14.50 -5.02 6.45
C THR A 154 -15.42 -5.31 5.25
N ARG A 155 -15.55 -6.57 4.86
CA ARG A 155 -16.48 -7.00 3.81
C ARG A 155 -17.94 -6.71 4.17
N LYS A 156 -18.34 -6.92 5.43
CA LYS A 156 -19.72 -6.59 5.90
C LYS A 156 -20.00 -5.08 5.84
N LEU A 157 -18.98 -4.25 5.91
CA LEU A 157 -19.09 -2.80 5.72
C LEU A 157 -19.18 -2.40 4.23
N GLU A 158 -19.14 -3.36 3.32
CA GLU A 158 -19.07 -3.11 1.87
C GLU A 158 -17.88 -2.19 1.50
N MET A 159 -16.77 -2.31 2.24
CA MET A 159 -15.52 -1.62 1.96
C MET A 159 -14.67 -2.50 1.05
N PRO A 160 -14.37 -2.09 -0.19
CA PRO A 160 -13.43 -2.81 -1.05
C PRO A 160 -12.05 -2.86 -0.41
N PHE A 161 -11.27 -3.92 -0.71
CA PHE A 161 -9.91 -3.98 -0.21
C PHE A 161 -8.99 -4.79 -1.13
N THR A 162 -7.74 -4.39 -1.16
CA THR A 162 -6.57 -5.13 -1.60
C THR A 162 -5.81 -5.59 -0.36
N LEU A 163 -4.92 -6.57 -0.46
CA LEU A 163 -4.13 -7.01 0.69
C LEU A 163 -2.70 -7.32 0.28
N HIS A 164 -1.71 -6.73 0.98
CA HIS A 164 -0.33 -7.21 0.86
C HIS A 164 -0.25 -8.66 1.32
N ALA A 165 0.17 -9.54 0.43
CA ALA A 165 0.31 -10.96 0.73
C ALA A 165 1.33 -11.62 -0.21
N GLY A 166 2.17 -12.48 0.35
CA GLY A 166 3.16 -13.24 -0.40
C GLY A 166 4.38 -12.43 -0.83
N GLU A 167 4.69 -11.36 -0.15
CA GLU A 167 5.96 -10.65 -0.27
C GLU A 167 7.08 -11.42 0.43
N CYS A 168 6.83 -11.92 1.63
CA CYS A 168 7.80 -12.63 2.46
C CYS A 168 7.79 -14.16 2.28
N GLY A 169 7.43 -14.66 1.09
CA GLY A 169 7.52 -16.08 0.74
C GLY A 169 6.37 -16.96 1.20
N SER A 170 5.29 -16.42 1.80
CA SER A 170 4.14 -17.20 2.26
C SER A 170 3.01 -17.25 1.23
N VAL A 171 2.92 -18.36 0.50
CA VAL A 171 1.76 -18.65 -0.37
C VAL A 171 0.46 -18.75 0.44
N GLN A 172 0.53 -19.25 1.69
CA GLN A 172 -0.64 -19.37 2.54
C GLN A 172 -1.27 -18.01 2.86
N ASN A 173 -0.48 -16.93 3.02
CA ASN A 173 -1.00 -15.59 3.21
C ASN A 173 -1.82 -15.11 2.00
N ILE A 174 -1.41 -15.46 0.79
CA ILE A 174 -2.19 -15.16 -0.43
C ILE A 174 -3.52 -15.90 -0.42
N VAL A 175 -3.49 -17.19 -0.12
CA VAL A 175 -4.70 -18.03 -0.04
C VAL A 175 -5.66 -17.47 1.01
N ASP A 176 -5.17 -17.07 2.17
CA ASP A 176 -5.99 -16.51 3.25
C ASP A 176 -6.53 -15.11 2.88
N ALA A 177 -5.74 -14.27 2.22
CA ALA A 177 -6.19 -12.97 1.73
C ALA A 177 -7.35 -13.10 0.72
N VAL A 178 -7.24 -14.05 -0.20
CA VAL A 178 -8.30 -14.37 -1.17
C VAL A 178 -9.54 -14.96 -0.51
N LYS A 179 -9.38 -15.80 0.53
CA LYS A 179 -10.50 -16.30 1.35
C LYS A 179 -11.18 -15.20 2.13
N ALA A 180 -10.43 -14.21 2.64
CA ALA A 180 -11.00 -13.04 3.30
C ALA A 180 -11.84 -12.18 2.36
N GLY A 181 -11.61 -12.26 1.05
CA GLY A 181 -12.37 -11.57 0.01
C GLY A 181 -11.62 -10.46 -0.69
N ALA A 182 -10.28 -10.46 -0.64
CA ALA A 182 -9.47 -9.49 -1.36
C ALA A 182 -9.77 -9.52 -2.87
N GLY A 183 -10.02 -8.35 -3.46
CA GLY A 183 -10.19 -8.20 -4.90
C GLY A 183 -8.88 -8.13 -5.66
N ARG A 184 -7.81 -7.75 -4.96
CA ARG A 184 -6.43 -7.68 -5.46
C ARG A 184 -5.46 -8.12 -4.37
N ILE A 185 -4.25 -8.52 -4.79
CA ILE A 185 -3.15 -8.93 -3.91
C ILE A 185 -1.94 -8.06 -4.20
N GLY A 186 -1.44 -7.37 -3.19
CA GLY A 186 -0.16 -6.67 -3.24
C GLY A 186 0.99 -7.69 -3.27
N HIS A 187 1.99 -7.45 -4.10
CA HIS A 187 3.17 -8.28 -4.40
C HIS A 187 2.84 -9.64 -5.02
N GLY A 188 2.32 -10.59 -4.25
CA GLY A 188 1.92 -11.92 -4.73
C GLY A 188 3.06 -12.82 -5.20
N ILE A 189 4.33 -12.43 -5.05
CA ILE A 189 5.49 -13.11 -5.64
C ILE A 189 5.74 -14.51 -5.11
N ALA A 190 5.25 -14.82 -3.90
CA ALA A 190 5.32 -16.18 -3.34
C ALA A 190 4.58 -17.23 -4.19
N MET A 191 3.68 -16.80 -5.09
CA MET A 191 3.01 -17.70 -6.05
C MET A 191 3.93 -18.21 -7.16
N ARG A 192 5.16 -17.71 -7.31
CA ARG A 192 6.10 -18.19 -8.34
C ARG A 192 6.21 -19.71 -8.29
N GLY A 193 5.97 -20.39 -9.41
CA GLY A 193 5.95 -21.85 -9.52
C GLY A 193 4.71 -22.56 -8.98
N HIS A 194 3.76 -21.85 -8.38
CA HIS A 194 2.51 -22.42 -7.85
C HIS A 194 1.35 -22.25 -8.86
N TYR A 195 1.46 -22.88 -10.01
CA TYR A 195 0.56 -22.71 -11.15
C TYR A 195 -0.93 -22.94 -10.83
N ASN A 196 -1.26 -23.88 -9.94
CA ASN A 196 -2.63 -24.14 -9.54
C ASN A 196 -3.26 -22.93 -8.84
N ILE A 197 -2.51 -22.27 -7.96
CA ILE A 197 -2.96 -21.06 -7.24
C ILE A 197 -3.06 -19.89 -8.21
N GLN A 198 -2.06 -19.69 -9.07
CA GLN A 198 -2.09 -18.66 -10.09
C GLN A 198 -3.32 -18.79 -10.98
N LYS A 199 -3.62 -20.02 -11.43
CA LYS A 199 -4.80 -20.28 -12.27
C LYS A 199 -6.10 -20.02 -11.49
N GLU A 200 -6.22 -20.46 -10.24
CA GLU A 200 -7.38 -20.16 -9.40
C GLU A 200 -7.61 -18.65 -9.28
N LEU A 201 -6.57 -17.86 -9.02
CA LEU A 201 -6.69 -16.41 -8.92
C LEU A 201 -7.06 -15.77 -10.26
N ALA A 202 -6.48 -16.26 -11.37
CA ALA A 202 -6.82 -15.81 -12.71
C ALA A 202 -8.29 -16.07 -13.06
N ASP A 203 -8.77 -17.30 -12.80
CA ASP A 203 -10.16 -17.70 -13.06
C ASP A 203 -11.16 -16.87 -12.20
N ARG A 204 -10.75 -16.44 -11.01
CA ARG A 204 -11.53 -15.54 -10.12
C ARG A 204 -11.38 -14.06 -10.47
N GLY A 205 -10.51 -13.71 -11.40
CA GLY A 205 -10.25 -12.33 -11.81
C GLY A 205 -9.54 -11.47 -10.77
N ILE A 206 -8.81 -12.08 -9.80
CA ILE A 206 -8.03 -11.39 -8.78
C ILE A 206 -6.84 -10.68 -9.46
N GLY A 207 -6.68 -9.38 -9.18
CA GLY A 207 -5.56 -8.59 -9.67
C GLY A 207 -4.31 -8.77 -8.81
N ILE A 208 -3.14 -8.65 -9.41
CA ILE A 208 -1.84 -8.71 -8.72
C ILE A 208 -1.12 -7.37 -8.90
N GLU A 209 -0.81 -6.72 -7.80
CA GLU A 209 -0.11 -5.42 -7.74
C GLU A 209 1.38 -5.67 -7.51
N MET A 210 2.13 -5.87 -8.58
CA MET A 210 3.56 -6.23 -8.51
C MET A 210 4.42 -4.98 -8.30
N CYS A 211 5.38 -5.06 -7.35
CA CYS A 211 6.30 -3.99 -6.98
C CYS A 211 7.76 -4.42 -7.23
N PRO A 212 8.26 -4.40 -8.49
CA PRO A 212 9.54 -5.00 -8.85
C PRO A 212 10.73 -4.41 -8.09
N ILE A 213 10.79 -3.09 -7.95
CA ILE A 213 11.92 -2.42 -7.28
C ILE A 213 11.94 -2.75 -5.78
N SER A 214 10.79 -2.62 -5.10
CA SER A 214 10.67 -2.98 -3.70
C SER A 214 11.07 -4.45 -3.46
N ASN A 215 10.55 -5.37 -4.26
CA ASN A 215 10.84 -6.80 -4.11
C ASN A 215 12.32 -7.16 -4.35
N LEU A 216 13.03 -6.41 -5.17
CA LEU A 216 14.49 -6.54 -5.33
C LEU A 216 15.23 -5.95 -4.13
N GLN A 217 14.80 -4.80 -3.63
CA GLN A 217 15.42 -4.12 -2.48
C GLN A 217 15.22 -4.90 -1.19
N THR A 218 14.03 -5.46 -0.96
CA THR A 218 13.72 -6.31 0.20
C THR A 218 14.29 -7.73 0.10
N LYS A 219 14.97 -8.06 -1.01
CA LYS A 219 15.49 -9.40 -1.33
C LYS A 219 14.43 -10.50 -1.39
N ALA A 220 13.19 -10.13 -1.58
CA ALA A 220 12.12 -11.08 -1.87
C ALA A 220 12.32 -11.77 -3.22
N VAL A 221 13.06 -11.10 -4.14
CA VAL A 221 13.60 -11.65 -5.40
C VAL A 221 15.06 -11.21 -5.54
N ASN A 222 15.95 -12.12 -5.94
CA ASN A 222 17.39 -11.84 -5.98
C ASN A 222 17.84 -11.08 -7.23
N SER A 223 17.11 -11.23 -8.34
CA SER A 223 17.47 -10.58 -9.60
C SER A 223 16.24 -10.27 -10.46
N PRO A 224 16.30 -9.26 -11.35
CA PRO A 224 15.21 -8.96 -12.28
C PRO A 224 14.82 -10.13 -13.18
N SER A 225 15.78 -11.01 -13.52
CA SER A 225 15.52 -12.19 -14.36
C SER A 225 14.66 -13.25 -13.68
N GLU A 226 14.62 -13.27 -12.35
CA GLU A 226 13.80 -14.17 -11.55
C GLU A 226 12.41 -13.63 -11.26
N TYR A 227 12.14 -12.37 -11.62
CA TYR A 227 10.88 -11.72 -11.31
C TYR A 227 9.73 -12.36 -12.10
N PRO A 228 8.65 -12.84 -11.45
CA PRO A 228 7.70 -13.77 -12.06
C PRO A 228 6.63 -13.14 -12.97
N ILE A 229 6.79 -11.90 -13.41
CA ILE A 229 5.76 -11.17 -14.19
C ILE A 229 5.34 -11.93 -15.46
N ARG A 230 6.32 -12.49 -16.20
CA ARG A 230 6.02 -13.24 -17.43
C ARG A 230 5.25 -14.53 -17.12
N GLU A 231 5.62 -15.21 -16.04
CA GLU A 231 4.93 -16.41 -15.57
C GLU A 231 3.47 -16.09 -15.24
N PHE A 232 3.23 -15.01 -14.48
CA PHE A 232 1.90 -14.60 -14.06
C PHE A 232 1.01 -14.18 -15.26
N LEU A 233 1.56 -13.44 -16.20
CA LEU A 233 0.84 -13.07 -17.43
C LEU A 233 0.48 -14.31 -18.26
N ASN A 234 1.39 -15.29 -18.38
CA ASN A 234 1.15 -16.52 -19.13
C ASN A 234 0.07 -17.41 -18.50
N THR A 235 -0.16 -17.32 -17.19
CA THR A 235 -1.25 -18.03 -16.51
C THR A 235 -2.59 -17.28 -16.55
N GLY A 236 -2.60 -16.08 -17.14
CA GLY A 236 -3.82 -15.27 -17.33
C GLY A 236 -4.12 -14.34 -16.13
N LEU A 237 -3.20 -14.17 -15.20
CA LEU A 237 -3.33 -13.21 -14.09
C LEU A 237 -3.40 -11.77 -14.63
N LYS A 238 -4.24 -10.96 -14.03
CA LYS A 238 -4.26 -9.50 -14.24
C LYS A 238 -3.16 -8.88 -13.38
N VAL A 239 -2.18 -8.24 -14.01
CA VAL A 239 -1.01 -7.69 -13.33
C VAL A 239 -0.92 -6.19 -13.57
N SER A 240 -0.63 -5.44 -12.52
CA SER A 240 -0.14 -4.05 -12.59
C SER A 240 1.29 -3.98 -12.07
N ILE A 241 2.04 -2.98 -12.53
CA ILE A 241 3.36 -2.63 -12.01
C ILE A 241 3.21 -1.36 -11.19
N ASN A 242 3.69 -1.40 -9.96
CA ASN A 242 3.47 -0.36 -8.96
C ASN A 242 4.80 0.02 -8.29
N THR A 243 4.82 1.17 -7.64
CA THR A 243 6.00 1.65 -6.91
C THR A 243 6.15 0.98 -5.54
N ASP A 244 5.12 0.76 -4.83
CA ASP A 244 4.98 0.29 -3.45
C ASP A 244 4.73 1.45 -2.48
#